data_08fcb5b8f2220d902c273ed476247752
#
_entry.id   08fcb5b8f2220d902c273ed476247752
#
_cell.length_a   1.000
_cell.length_b   1.000
_cell.length_c   1.000
_cell.angle_alpha   90.00
_cell.angle_beta   90.00
_cell.angle_gamma   90.00
#
_symmetry.space_group_name_H-M   'P 1'
#
loop_
_entity.id
_entity.type
_entity.pdbx_description
1 polymer ?
#
loop_
_entity_poly.entity_id
_entity_poly.type
_entity_poly.pdbx_seq_one_letter_code
_entity_poly.pdbx_strand_id
1 'polypeptide(L)'
;MQNLGHAKRLFEEMIECIYNTIKQPVLKILLSCSSGLTTSYFAEKLSQTAELLELNYQFQAVGWEKVLAAALDFDVLILAPQISYQCARIQKILPNKLVLKIPTLIFASYDCLKLFEFIKESLLLDKVNNNKTIIKLSP
;
A
#
# COMPACT_ATOMS: atom_id res chain seq x y z
N MET A 1 -0.82 -22.64 39.04
CA MET A 1 -0.05 -22.68 37.80
C MET A 1 -0.92 -22.71 36.55
N GLN A 2 -1.97 -23.51 36.54
CA GLN A 2 -2.91 -23.51 35.41
C GLN A 2 -3.57 -22.15 35.24
N ASN A 3 -3.86 -21.45 36.34
CA ASN A 3 -4.46 -20.12 36.25
C ASN A 3 -3.56 -19.08 35.60
N LEU A 4 -2.26 -19.20 35.83
CA LEU A 4 -1.31 -18.26 35.26
C LEU A 4 -1.21 -18.43 33.74
N GLY A 5 -1.15 -19.69 33.26
CA GLY A 5 -1.14 -19.95 31.82
C GLY A 5 -2.42 -19.55 31.12
N HIS A 6 -3.56 -19.75 31.80
CA HIS A 6 -4.86 -19.35 31.27
C HIS A 6 -4.98 -17.83 31.18
N ALA A 7 -4.54 -17.12 32.21
CA ALA A 7 -4.56 -15.66 32.22
C ALA A 7 -3.65 -15.08 31.14
N LYS A 8 -2.50 -15.68 30.93
CA LYS A 8 -1.57 -15.27 29.89
C LYS A 8 -2.18 -15.43 28.51
N ARG A 9 -2.85 -16.55 28.26
CA ARG A 9 -3.51 -16.81 26.98
C ARG A 9 -4.62 -15.80 26.72
N LEU A 10 -5.46 -15.52 27.71
CA LEU A 10 -6.52 -14.52 27.57
C LEU A 10 -5.96 -13.13 27.28
N PHE A 11 -4.85 -12.80 27.93
CA PHE A 11 -4.19 -11.53 27.71
C PHE A 11 -3.65 -11.42 26.28
N GLU A 12 -3.02 -12.48 25.78
CA GLU A 12 -2.52 -12.51 24.41
C GLU A 12 -3.66 -12.40 23.39
N GLU A 13 -4.76 -13.11 23.61
CA GLU A 13 -5.94 -13.03 22.73
C GLU A 13 -6.52 -11.61 22.74
N MET A 14 -6.58 -11.00 23.91
CA MET A 14 -7.09 -9.63 24.04
C MET A 14 -6.20 -8.63 23.32
N ILE A 15 -4.88 -8.74 23.47
CA ILE A 15 -3.92 -7.88 22.77
C ILE A 15 -4.05 -8.06 21.26
N GLU A 16 -4.14 -9.29 20.79
CA GLU A 16 -4.30 -9.59 19.37
C GLU A 16 -5.60 -9.00 18.83
N CYS A 17 -6.69 -9.13 19.56
CA CYS A 17 -7.97 -8.56 19.17
C CYS A 17 -7.91 -7.03 19.09
N ILE A 18 -7.31 -6.39 20.09
CA ILE A 18 -7.13 -4.93 20.11
C ILE A 18 -6.23 -4.50 18.95
N TYR A 19 -5.14 -5.23 18.73
CA TYR A 19 -4.21 -4.95 17.64
C TYR A 19 -4.91 -5.03 16.29
N ASN A 20 -5.69 -6.08 16.05
CA ASN A 20 -6.44 -6.25 14.80
C ASN A 20 -7.50 -5.16 14.63
N THR A 21 -8.14 -4.75 15.71
CA THR A 21 -9.19 -3.74 15.65
C THR A 21 -8.64 -2.33 15.43
N ILE A 22 -7.50 -2.00 16.07
CA ILE A 22 -6.96 -0.63 16.09
C ILE A 22 -5.93 -0.42 15.00
N LYS A 23 -5.05 -1.42 14.74
CA LYS A 23 -3.85 -1.21 13.94
C LYS A 23 -3.88 -1.80 12.55
N GLN A 24 -4.98 -2.40 12.13
CA GLN A 24 -5.03 -2.93 10.77
C GLN A 24 -6.19 -2.36 9.98
N PRO A 25 -6.16 -1.03 9.70
CA PRO A 25 -6.95 -0.57 8.58
C PRO A 25 -6.43 -1.27 7.33
N VAL A 26 -7.34 -1.75 6.51
CA VAL A 26 -6.97 -2.31 5.22
C VAL A 26 -6.32 -1.21 4.39
N LEU A 27 -5.07 -1.41 3.97
CA LEU A 27 -4.42 -0.51 3.05
C LEU A 27 -4.77 -0.92 1.63
N LYS A 28 -5.45 -0.05 0.91
CA LYS A 28 -5.89 -0.31 -0.46
C LYS A 28 -4.95 0.34 -1.44
N ILE A 29 -4.36 -0.46 -2.31
CA ILE A 29 -3.36 -0.03 -3.28
C ILE A 29 -3.86 -0.30 -4.69
N LEU A 30 -3.93 0.74 -5.50
CA LEU A 30 -4.39 0.67 -6.88
C LEU A 30 -3.19 0.80 -7.82
N LEU A 31 -3.05 -0.15 -8.74
CA LEU A 31 -2.02 -0.09 -9.78
C LEU A 31 -2.68 0.24 -11.11
N SER A 32 -2.04 1.08 -11.89
CA SER A 32 -2.55 1.45 -13.20
C SER A 32 -1.47 1.45 -14.26
N CYS A 33 -1.82 0.96 -15.42
CA CYS A 33 -1.03 1.08 -16.65
C CYS A 33 -2.00 1.40 -17.79
N SER A 34 -1.46 1.55 -19.01
CA SER A 34 -2.30 1.94 -20.15
C SER A 34 -3.48 1.01 -20.38
N SER A 35 -3.28 -0.31 -20.28
CA SER A 35 -4.35 -1.30 -20.53
C SER A 35 -4.84 -2.01 -19.28
N GLY A 36 -4.08 -1.98 -18.20
CA GLY A 36 -4.38 -2.71 -16.98
C GLY A 36 -3.89 -4.15 -16.96
N LEU A 37 -3.35 -4.66 -18.06
CA LEU A 37 -2.97 -6.07 -18.17
C LEU A 37 -1.75 -6.43 -17.35
N THR A 38 -0.66 -5.67 -17.48
CA THR A 38 0.57 -5.93 -16.73
C THR A 38 0.39 -5.66 -15.25
N THR A 39 -0.34 -4.60 -14.91
CA THR A 39 -0.60 -4.28 -13.51
C THR A 39 -1.54 -5.29 -12.87
N SER A 40 -2.40 -5.96 -13.64
CA SER A 40 -3.20 -7.08 -13.13
C SER A 40 -2.31 -8.23 -12.66
N TYR A 41 -1.27 -8.54 -13.43
CA TYR A 41 -0.29 -9.54 -13.02
C TYR A 41 0.40 -9.17 -11.70
N PHE A 42 0.89 -7.93 -11.62
CA PHE A 42 1.51 -7.43 -10.39
C PHE A 42 0.55 -7.45 -9.21
N ALA A 43 -0.68 -7.01 -9.42
CA ALA A 43 -1.68 -6.97 -8.34
C ALA A 43 -1.93 -8.37 -7.78
N GLU A 44 -2.03 -9.37 -8.64
CA GLU A 44 -2.23 -10.75 -8.21
C GLU A 44 -1.03 -11.25 -7.38
N LYS A 45 0.19 -11.05 -7.87
CA LYS A 45 1.40 -11.49 -7.17
C LYS A 45 1.64 -10.74 -5.88
N LEU A 46 1.38 -9.44 -5.86
CA LEU A 46 1.51 -8.63 -4.65
C LEU A 46 0.46 -9.04 -3.61
N SER A 47 -0.76 -9.36 -4.03
CA SER A 47 -1.79 -9.85 -3.13
C SER A 47 -1.37 -11.16 -2.48
N GLN A 48 -0.81 -12.08 -3.25
CA GLN A 48 -0.29 -13.35 -2.73
C GLN A 48 0.83 -13.13 -1.72
N THR A 49 1.75 -12.21 -2.02
CA THR A 49 2.86 -11.89 -1.13
C THR A 49 2.37 -11.29 0.18
N ALA A 50 1.43 -10.35 0.11
CA ALA A 50 0.86 -9.74 1.30
C ALA A 50 0.15 -10.76 2.18
N GLU A 51 -0.57 -11.69 1.56
CA GLU A 51 -1.27 -12.76 2.27
C GLU A 51 -0.27 -13.67 2.99
N LEU A 52 0.83 -14.05 2.32
CA LEU A 52 1.88 -14.87 2.92
C LEU A 52 2.57 -14.17 4.09
N LEU A 53 2.72 -12.85 4.03
CA LEU A 53 3.34 -12.06 5.08
C LEU A 53 2.33 -11.59 6.14
N GLU A 54 1.08 -12.01 6.03
CA GLU A 54 -0.01 -11.63 6.93
C GLU A 54 -0.20 -10.12 7.03
N LEU A 55 0.03 -9.42 5.93
CA LEU A 55 -0.19 -7.98 5.82
C LEU A 55 -1.59 -7.70 5.28
N ASN A 56 -2.24 -6.70 5.84
CA ASN A 56 -3.61 -6.36 5.45
C ASN A 56 -3.62 -5.36 4.30
N TYR A 57 -3.01 -5.74 3.19
CA TYR A 57 -2.95 -4.95 1.97
C TYR A 57 -3.86 -5.54 0.91
N GLN A 58 -4.60 -4.67 0.23
CA GLN A 58 -5.41 -5.05 -0.92
C GLN A 58 -4.87 -4.38 -2.17
N PHE A 59 -4.64 -5.16 -3.21
CA PHE A 59 -4.11 -4.69 -4.47
C PHE A 59 -5.15 -4.88 -5.57
N GLN A 60 -5.32 -3.86 -6.39
CA GLN A 60 -6.21 -3.94 -7.55
C GLN A 60 -5.56 -3.21 -8.72
N ALA A 61 -5.85 -3.66 -9.92
CA ALA A 61 -5.33 -3.06 -11.14
C ALA A 61 -6.47 -2.51 -11.98
N VAL A 62 -6.23 -1.35 -12.60
CA VAL A 62 -7.18 -0.75 -13.56
C VAL A 62 -6.42 -0.15 -14.72
N GLY A 63 -7.09 -0.01 -15.86
CA GLY A 63 -6.56 0.76 -16.97
C GLY A 63 -6.59 2.25 -16.66
N TRP A 64 -5.75 3.00 -17.37
CA TRP A 64 -5.61 4.44 -17.14
C TRP A 64 -6.93 5.20 -17.22
N GLU A 65 -7.83 4.80 -18.11
CA GLU A 65 -9.08 5.48 -18.32
C GLU A 65 -9.99 5.51 -17.09
N LYS A 66 -9.84 4.52 -16.20
CA LYS A 66 -10.70 4.37 -15.03
C LYS A 66 -10.01 4.78 -13.73
N VAL A 67 -8.77 5.25 -13.80
CA VAL A 67 -7.95 5.45 -12.60
C VAL A 67 -8.53 6.48 -11.64
N LEU A 68 -9.02 7.62 -12.14
CA LEU A 68 -9.53 8.67 -11.26
C LEU A 68 -10.79 8.24 -10.52
N ALA A 69 -11.68 7.53 -11.20
CA ALA A 69 -12.90 7.02 -10.56
C ALA A 69 -12.58 5.96 -9.51
N ALA A 70 -11.65 5.07 -9.82
CA ALA A 70 -11.28 3.98 -8.91
C ALA A 70 -10.44 4.49 -7.73
N ALA A 71 -9.60 5.51 -7.93
CA ALA A 71 -8.67 5.98 -6.92
C ALA A 71 -9.34 6.55 -5.67
N LEU A 72 -10.59 6.95 -5.75
CA LEU A 72 -11.31 7.46 -4.59
C LEU A 72 -11.43 6.42 -3.47
N ASP A 73 -11.48 5.15 -3.81
CA ASP A 73 -11.62 4.05 -2.87
C ASP A 73 -10.28 3.48 -2.38
N PHE A 74 -9.16 4.05 -2.82
CA PHE A 74 -7.82 3.54 -2.52
C PHE A 74 -6.98 4.57 -1.77
N ASP A 75 -5.99 4.08 -1.04
CA ASP A 75 -5.08 4.93 -0.25
C ASP A 75 -3.82 5.27 -1.02
N VAL A 76 -3.36 4.36 -1.87
CA VAL A 76 -2.13 4.50 -2.64
C VAL A 76 -2.44 4.22 -4.10
N LEU A 77 -1.91 5.06 -4.98
CA LEU A 77 -2.00 4.87 -6.42
C LEU A 77 -0.59 4.70 -6.98
N ILE A 78 -0.38 3.62 -7.72
CA ILE A 78 0.91 3.31 -8.31
C ILE A 78 0.79 3.27 -9.82
N LEU A 79 1.60 4.10 -10.49
CA LEU A 79 1.53 4.27 -11.94
C LEU A 79 2.67 3.53 -12.63
N ALA A 80 2.33 2.79 -13.69
CA ALA A 80 3.31 2.14 -14.54
C ALA A 80 4.16 3.17 -15.30
N PRO A 81 5.35 2.78 -15.78
CA PRO A 81 6.23 3.74 -16.47
C PRO A 81 5.60 4.43 -17.68
N GLN A 82 4.69 3.75 -18.40
CA GLN A 82 4.03 4.32 -19.57
C GLN A 82 3.20 5.56 -19.26
N ILE A 83 2.68 5.64 -18.03
CA ILE A 83 1.81 6.74 -17.60
C ILE A 83 2.40 7.52 -16.42
N SER A 84 3.66 7.28 -16.08
CA SER A 84 4.30 7.92 -14.93
C SER A 84 4.40 9.44 -15.08
N TYR A 85 4.38 9.96 -16.32
CA TYR A 85 4.37 11.39 -16.57
C TYR A 85 3.12 12.10 -16.02
N GLN A 86 2.08 11.35 -15.72
CA GLN A 86 0.85 11.88 -15.13
C GLN A 86 0.90 11.99 -13.60
N CYS A 87 1.98 11.51 -12.98
CA CYS A 87 2.08 11.44 -11.52
C CYS A 87 1.87 12.78 -10.84
N ALA A 88 2.57 13.82 -11.31
CA ALA A 88 2.46 15.16 -10.71
C ALA A 88 1.04 15.73 -10.84
N ARG A 89 0.41 15.53 -11.98
CA ARG A 89 -0.97 15.99 -12.21
C ARG A 89 -1.94 15.29 -11.28
N ILE A 90 -1.83 13.98 -11.16
CA ILE A 90 -2.73 13.18 -10.32
C ILE A 90 -2.50 13.52 -8.85
N GLN A 91 -1.25 13.73 -8.43
CA GLN A 91 -0.97 14.10 -7.05
C GLN A 91 -1.63 15.42 -6.67
N LYS A 92 -1.75 16.36 -7.62
CA LYS A 92 -2.47 17.62 -7.39
C LYS A 92 -3.96 17.40 -7.26
N ILE A 93 -4.52 16.48 -8.04
CA ILE A 93 -5.95 16.15 -8.00
C ILE A 93 -6.28 15.38 -6.72
N LEU A 94 -5.37 14.52 -6.26
CA LEU A 94 -5.55 13.65 -5.10
C LEU A 94 -4.48 13.98 -4.04
N PRO A 95 -4.57 15.15 -3.39
CA PRO A 95 -3.50 15.58 -2.46
C PRO A 95 -3.40 14.72 -1.21
N ASN A 96 -4.47 14.03 -0.83
CA ASN A 96 -4.50 13.17 0.35
C ASN A 96 -4.14 11.71 0.06
N LYS A 97 -3.85 11.40 -1.18
CA LYS A 97 -3.45 10.06 -1.59
C LYS A 97 -1.96 10.04 -1.91
N LEU A 98 -1.32 8.91 -1.67
CA LEU A 98 0.06 8.71 -2.05
C LEU A 98 0.12 8.21 -3.49
N VAL A 99 0.78 8.96 -4.37
CA VAL A 99 0.91 8.60 -5.78
C VAL A 99 2.36 8.26 -6.07
N LEU A 100 2.61 7.04 -6.50
CA LEU A 100 3.94 6.50 -6.74
C LEU A 100 4.12 6.12 -8.22
N LYS A 101 5.37 6.05 -8.64
CA LYS A 101 5.75 5.58 -9.97
C LYS A 101 6.50 4.27 -9.83
N ILE A 102 6.12 3.25 -10.60
CA ILE A 102 6.85 1.99 -10.61
C ILE A 102 8.21 2.23 -11.29
N PRO A 103 9.34 1.86 -10.66
CA PRO A 103 10.63 1.95 -11.34
C PRO A 103 10.63 1.12 -12.63
N THR A 104 11.18 1.68 -13.69
CA THR A 104 11.14 1.05 -15.02
C THR A 104 11.75 -0.35 -15.03
N LEU A 105 12.87 -0.54 -14.34
CA LEU A 105 13.53 -1.84 -14.31
C LEU A 105 12.67 -2.90 -13.59
N ILE A 106 11.99 -2.53 -12.52
CA ILE A 106 11.12 -3.45 -11.80
C ILE A 106 9.94 -3.85 -12.68
N PHE A 107 9.36 -2.88 -13.36
CA PHE A 107 8.22 -3.15 -14.25
C PHE A 107 8.63 -4.05 -15.43
N ALA A 108 9.76 -3.74 -16.04
CA ALA A 108 10.26 -4.49 -17.20
C ALA A 108 10.66 -5.92 -16.86
N SER A 109 11.17 -6.14 -15.66
CA SER A 109 11.62 -7.47 -15.23
C SER A 109 10.53 -8.29 -14.55
N TYR A 110 9.34 -7.75 -14.36
CA TYR A 110 8.23 -8.38 -13.63
C TYR A 110 8.63 -8.82 -12.22
N ASP A 111 9.52 -8.07 -11.57
CA ASP A 111 10.03 -8.42 -10.25
C ASP A 111 9.09 -7.96 -9.15
N CYS A 112 8.17 -8.83 -8.80
CA CYS A 112 7.11 -8.51 -7.82
C CYS A 112 7.67 -8.32 -6.41
N LEU A 113 8.72 -9.04 -6.04
CA LEU A 113 9.34 -8.89 -4.72
C LEU A 113 9.98 -7.52 -4.57
N LYS A 114 10.69 -7.06 -5.59
CA LYS A 114 11.29 -5.72 -5.56
C LYS A 114 10.22 -4.65 -5.56
N LEU A 115 9.13 -4.86 -6.29
CA LEU A 115 8.02 -3.92 -6.25
C LEU A 115 7.41 -3.85 -4.87
N PHE A 116 7.23 -4.99 -4.21
CA PHE A 116 6.70 -5.05 -2.85
C PHE A 116 7.60 -4.28 -1.87
N GLU A 117 8.92 -4.49 -1.97
CA GLU A 117 9.89 -3.74 -1.16
C GLU A 117 9.83 -2.25 -1.43
N PHE A 118 9.74 -1.86 -2.70
CA PHE A 118 9.60 -0.46 -3.11
C PHE A 118 8.36 0.19 -2.48
N ILE A 119 7.24 -0.51 -2.49
CA ILE A 119 6.00 -0.01 -1.89
C ILE A 119 6.18 0.17 -0.39
N LYS A 120 6.76 -0.81 0.29
CA LYS A 120 6.97 -0.74 1.75
C LYS A 120 7.90 0.42 2.11
N GLU A 121 8.99 0.61 1.39
CA GLU A 121 9.90 1.71 1.62
C GLU A 121 9.23 3.06 1.37
N SER A 122 8.43 3.16 0.31
CA SER A 122 7.71 4.39 0.00
C SER A 122 6.69 4.75 1.07
N LEU A 123 5.99 3.76 1.60
CA LEU A 123 5.04 3.97 2.69
C LEU A 123 5.76 4.43 3.96
N LEU A 124 6.91 3.86 4.24
CA LEU A 124 7.71 4.24 5.42
C LEU A 124 8.22 5.68 5.28
N LEU A 125 8.72 6.05 4.11
CA LEU A 125 9.19 7.42 3.84
C LEU A 125 8.05 8.43 3.95
N ASP A 126 6.87 8.08 3.48
CA ASP A 126 5.71 8.95 3.59
C ASP A 126 5.34 9.22 5.04
N LYS A 127 5.37 8.19 5.89
CA LYS A 127 5.12 8.35 7.32
C LYS A 127 6.17 9.23 7.98
N VAL A 128 7.44 9.05 7.65
CA VAL A 128 8.53 9.85 8.20
C VAL A 128 8.38 11.32 7.78
N ASN A 129 8.05 11.57 6.52
CA ASN A 129 7.86 12.93 6.03
C ASN A 129 6.67 13.61 6.69
N ASN A 130 5.58 12.89 6.89
CA ASN A 130 4.41 13.43 7.57
C ASN A 130 4.73 13.74 9.04
N ASN A 131 5.48 12.88 9.71
CA ASN A 131 5.91 13.13 11.09
C ASN A 131 6.84 14.34 11.17
N LYS A 132 7.77 14.49 10.23
CA LYS A 132 8.65 15.67 10.18
C LYS A 132 7.85 16.95 9.95
N THR A 133 6.85 16.90 9.09
CA THR A 133 5.98 18.04 8.83
C THR A 133 5.22 18.42 10.09
N ILE A 134 4.70 17.46 10.85
CA ILE A 134 4.02 17.69 12.11
C ILE A 134 4.96 18.32 13.13
N ILE A 135 6.19 17.82 13.22
CA ILE A 135 7.21 18.35 14.12
C ILE A 135 7.57 19.79 13.77
N LYS A 136 7.65 20.12 12.47
CA LYS A 136 7.93 21.48 12.03
C LYS A 136 6.79 22.44 12.33
N LEU A 137 5.56 21.96 12.33
CA LEU A 137 4.38 22.76 12.63
C LEU A 137 4.16 22.94 14.13
N SER A 138 4.82 22.12 14.97
CA SER A 138 4.80 22.27 16.42
C SER A 138 5.98 23.13 16.86
N PRO A 139 5.74 24.35 17.26
CA PRO A 139 6.82 25.21 17.74
C PRO A 139 7.41 24.73 19.07
#